data_ccf716418e0d5a46cf3fa368c95157d5
#
_entry.id   ccf716418e0d5a46cf3fa368c95157d5
#
_cell.length_a   1.000
_cell.length_b   1.000
_cell.length_c   1.000
_cell.angle_alpha   90.00
_cell.angle_beta   90.00
_cell.angle_gamma   90.00
#
_symmetry.space_group_name_H-M   'P 1'
#
loop_
_entity.id
_entity.type
_entity.pdbx_description
1 polymer ?
#
loop_
_entity_poly.entity_id
_entity_poly.type
_entity_poly.pdbx_seq_one_letter_code
_entity_poly.pdbx_strand_id
1 'polypeptide(L)'
;EMVVVECSAGTTPAAAVAQVVDEETAAVLIQNPNFFGNVEDVTLISEIAHAQGALLVCSVDPISLGILQRPGDAGVDIVVAEGQSLGTPLLYGGPYLGIMACRESFVRRLPGRIAGETVDRDDKQCWVLTLQTREQHIRREKATSNICTNQGLFALRAAIYLSLMGPQGMQDVANLCTQKAHYAAEQLTQHDRFELAFSDGFFKEFVVRDTQNDVQQLLQQACENNILAGLPLGQWYDELEDCL
;
A
#
# COMPACT_ATOMS: atom_id res chain seq x y z
N GLU A 1 21.48 7.68 4.59
CA GLU A 1 20.89 7.68 5.91
C GLU A 1 19.38 7.65 5.78
N MET A 2 18.66 6.98 6.71
CA MET A 2 17.20 6.95 6.74
C MET A 2 16.73 7.86 7.88
N VAL A 3 15.81 8.77 7.55
CA VAL A 3 15.15 9.66 8.51
C VAL A 3 13.69 9.24 8.62
N VAL A 4 13.20 9.05 9.85
CA VAL A 4 11.81 8.70 10.11
C VAL A 4 11.08 9.96 10.53
N VAL A 5 9.95 10.25 9.88
CA VAL A 5 9.06 11.37 10.23
C VAL A 5 7.96 10.85 11.16
N GLU A 6 7.79 11.48 12.31
CA GLU A 6 6.75 11.11 13.26
C GLU A 6 5.35 11.47 12.75
N CYS A 7 4.39 10.57 13.03
CA CYS A 7 2.97 10.72 12.67
C CYS A 7 2.07 10.67 13.92
N SER A 8 2.29 11.57 14.84
CA SER A 8 1.65 11.63 16.18
C SER A 8 0.11 11.75 16.15
N ALA A 9 -0.46 12.24 15.06
CA ALA A 9 -1.92 12.39 14.89
C ALA A 9 -2.55 11.31 13.99
N GLY A 10 -1.83 10.21 13.73
CA GLY A 10 -2.31 9.14 12.86
C GLY A 10 -2.06 9.35 11.36
N THR A 11 -1.65 10.55 10.95
CA THR A 11 -1.21 10.88 9.58
C THR A 11 0.14 11.58 9.63
N THR A 12 0.87 11.57 8.50
CA THR A 12 2.18 12.20 8.37
C THR A 12 2.01 13.70 8.11
N PRO A 13 2.37 14.59 9.07
CA PRO A 13 2.21 16.02 8.84
C PRO A 13 3.12 16.51 7.71
N ALA A 14 2.56 17.12 6.69
CA ALA A 14 3.33 17.67 5.57
C ALA A 14 4.39 18.67 6.02
N ALA A 15 4.12 19.46 7.07
CA ALA A 15 5.08 20.38 7.69
C ALA A 15 6.29 19.66 8.29
N ALA A 16 6.10 18.45 8.86
CA ALA A 16 7.21 17.65 9.38
C ALA A 16 8.07 17.07 8.24
N VAL A 17 7.43 16.64 7.15
CA VAL A 17 8.14 16.23 5.94
C VAL A 17 9.00 17.38 5.38
N ALA A 18 8.43 18.58 5.28
CA ALA A 18 9.12 19.77 4.79
C ALA A 18 10.33 20.19 5.64
N GLN A 19 10.39 19.80 6.92
CA GLN A 19 11.52 20.11 7.80
C GLN A 19 12.74 19.19 7.58
N VAL A 20 12.52 17.99 7.03
CA VAL A 20 13.57 16.97 6.89
C VAL A 20 13.99 16.71 5.45
N VAL A 21 13.17 17.12 4.47
CA VAL A 21 13.47 16.95 3.05
C VAL A 21 14.31 18.12 2.55
N ASP A 22 15.43 17.82 1.91
CA ASP A 22 16.39 18.78 1.37
C ASP A 22 16.92 18.33 0.01
N GLU A 23 17.87 19.10 -0.56
CA GLU A 23 18.49 18.82 -1.87
C GLU A 23 19.33 17.52 -1.90
N GLU A 24 19.70 16.95 -0.75
CA GLU A 24 20.42 15.68 -0.64
C GLU A 24 19.46 14.50 -0.48
N THR A 25 18.17 14.75 -0.32
CA THR A 25 17.14 13.72 -0.14
C THR A 25 16.87 13.03 -1.47
N ALA A 26 17.11 11.71 -1.52
CA ALA A 26 16.89 10.93 -2.74
C ALA A 26 15.41 10.59 -2.97
N ALA A 27 14.68 10.25 -1.90
CA ALA A 27 13.28 9.88 -1.98
C ALA A 27 12.56 10.03 -0.63
N VAL A 28 11.27 10.31 -0.70
CA VAL A 28 10.31 10.20 0.41
C VAL A 28 9.51 8.92 0.19
N LEU A 29 9.34 8.10 1.24
CA LEU A 29 8.55 6.87 1.20
C LEU A 29 7.37 7.03 2.14
N ILE A 30 6.16 6.79 1.62
CA ILE A 30 4.91 6.81 2.39
C ILE A 30 4.07 5.58 2.08
N GLN A 31 3.13 5.29 2.97
CA GLN A 31 2.07 4.30 2.71
C GLN A 31 0.70 5.01 2.73
N ASN A 32 -0.18 4.69 1.76
CA ASN A 32 -1.53 5.24 1.71
C ASN A 32 -2.57 4.19 1.24
N PRO A 33 -3.60 3.86 2.02
CA PRO A 33 -3.75 4.23 3.43
C PRO A 33 -2.56 3.76 4.27
N ASN A 34 -2.25 4.48 5.35
CA ASN A 34 -1.08 4.19 6.19
C ASN A 34 -1.31 3.00 7.13
N PHE A 35 -0.35 2.70 8.01
CA PHE A 35 -0.40 1.57 8.94
C PHE A 35 -1.59 1.65 9.91
N PHE A 36 -2.05 2.84 10.24
CA PHE A 36 -3.21 3.08 11.10
C PHE A 36 -4.54 3.05 10.34
N GLY A 37 -4.50 2.84 9.03
CA GLY A 37 -5.66 2.86 8.14
C GLY A 37 -6.05 4.25 7.64
N ASN A 38 -5.39 5.31 8.12
CA ASN A 38 -5.70 6.69 7.77
C ASN A 38 -5.20 7.05 6.37
N VAL A 39 -5.88 8.02 5.74
CA VAL A 39 -5.56 8.50 4.39
C VAL A 39 -4.60 9.70 4.48
N GLU A 40 -3.45 9.59 3.81
CA GLU A 40 -2.40 10.60 3.76
C GLU A 40 -2.68 11.68 2.69
N ASP A 41 -2.19 12.91 2.91
CA ASP A 41 -2.17 13.93 1.87
C ASP A 41 -1.00 13.72 0.90
N VAL A 42 -1.16 12.70 0.04
CA VAL A 42 -0.14 12.27 -0.94
C VAL A 42 0.26 13.41 -1.87
N THR A 43 -0.70 14.25 -2.27
CA THR A 43 -0.45 15.36 -3.21
C THR A 43 0.48 16.40 -2.60
N LEU A 44 0.20 16.83 -1.38
CA LEU A 44 1.02 17.83 -0.69
C LEU A 44 2.42 17.28 -0.38
N ILE A 45 2.53 16.02 0.04
CA ILE A 45 3.82 15.38 0.29
C ILE A 45 4.63 15.26 -1.02
N SER A 46 3.96 14.97 -2.15
CA SER A 46 4.60 14.95 -3.47
C SER A 46 5.19 16.31 -3.86
N GLU A 47 4.42 17.37 -3.66
CA GLU A 47 4.88 18.74 -3.94
C GLU A 47 6.13 19.11 -3.14
N ILE A 48 6.16 18.75 -1.84
CA ILE A 48 7.31 18.97 -0.96
C ILE A 48 8.53 18.20 -1.43
N ALA A 49 8.38 16.91 -1.72
CA ALA A 49 9.47 16.06 -2.19
C ALA A 49 10.06 16.61 -3.51
N HIS A 50 9.21 16.90 -4.48
CA HIS A 50 9.62 17.38 -5.79
C HIS A 50 10.25 18.79 -5.75
N ALA A 51 9.84 19.65 -4.83
CA ALA A 51 10.44 20.98 -4.65
C ALA A 51 11.94 20.90 -4.30
N GLN A 52 12.39 19.80 -3.70
CA GLN A 52 13.78 19.53 -3.36
C GLN A 52 14.46 18.55 -4.33
N GLY A 53 13.76 18.11 -5.38
CA GLY A 53 14.28 17.14 -6.36
C GLY A 53 14.24 15.68 -5.90
N ALA A 54 13.64 15.39 -4.75
CA ALA A 54 13.42 14.04 -4.23
C ALA A 54 12.28 13.33 -4.96
N LEU A 55 12.35 11.99 -5.06
CA LEU A 55 11.25 11.17 -5.58
C LEU A 55 10.22 10.88 -4.48
N LEU A 56 8.95 10.74 -4.87
CA LEU A 56 7.93 10.17 -3.99
C LEU A 56 7.65 8.71 -4.36
N VAL A 57 7.85 7.81 -3.39
CA VAL A 57 7.51 6.39 -3.46
C VAL A 57 6.32 6.13 -2.54
N CYS A 58 5.25 5.56 -3.08
CA CYS A 58 4.05 5.26 -2.29
C CYS A 58 3.73 3.76 -2.30
N SER A 59 3.58 3.19 -1.10
CA SER A 59 2.96 1.88 -0.91
C SER A 59 1.46 2.04 -0.81
N VAL A 60 0.67 1.28 -1.59
CA VAL A 60 -0.78 1.42 -1.63
C VAL A 60 -1.50 0.10 -1.38
N ASP A 61 -2.70 0.17 -0.86
CA ASP A 61 -3.66 -0.92 -0.93
C ASP A 61 -4.36 -0.89 -2.28
N PRO A 62 -4.25 -1.92 -3.14
CA PRO A 62 -4.87 -1.91 -4.46
C PRO A 62 -6.39 -1.74 -4.44
N ILE A 63 -7.07 -2.20 -3.38
CA ILE A 63 -8.54 -2.06 -3.24
C ILE A 63 -8.91 -0.60 -2.98
N SER A 64 -8.10 0.14 -2.23
CA SER A 64 -8.37 1.55 -1.92
C SER A 64 -8.46 2.42 -3.18
N LEU A 65 -7.75 2.01 -4.24
CA LEU A 65 -7.75 2.72 -5.53
C LEU A 65 -9.10 2.69 -6.27
N GLY A 66 -10.06 1.89 -5.79
CA GLY A 66 -11.45 1.95 -6.26
C GLY A 66 -12.17 3.25 -5.90
N ILE A 67 -11.73 3.95 -4.84
CA ILE A 67 -12.34 5.22 -4.36
C ILE A 67 -11.33 6.33 -4.07
N LEU A 68 -10.06 6.01 -3.81
CA LEU A 68 -9.03 7.03 -3.60
C LEU A 68 -8.42 7.50 -4.93
N GLN A 69 -7.81 8.67 -4.88
CA GLN A 69 -7.09 9.24 -6.02
C GLN A 69 -5.97 8.30 -6.47
N ARG A 70 -5.82 8.16 -7.80
CA ARG A 70 -4.71 7.38 -8.35
C ARG A 70 -3.37 8.03 -7.96
N PRO A 71 -2.40 7.25 -7.46
CA PRO A 71 -1.12 7.80 -6.99
C PRO A 71 -0.37 8.60 -8.06
N GLY A 72 -0.42 8.18 -9.31
CA GLY A 72 0.20 8.92 -10.42
C GLY A 72 -0.40 10.32 -10.63
N ASP A 73 -1.70 10.50 -10.39
CA ASP A 73 -2.38 11.81 -10.48
C ASP A 73 -2.05 12.68 -9.25
N ALA A 74 -1.73 12.06 -8.12
CA ALA A 74 -1.25 12.73 -6.90
C ALA A 74 0.26 13.05 -6.92
N GLY A 75 0.94 12.79 -8.04
CA GLY A 75 2.35 13.14 -8.19
C GLY A 75 3.36 12.02 -7.85
N VAL A 76 2.92 10.84 -7.42
CA VAL A 76 3.83 9.73 -7.06
C VAL A 76 4.66 9.28 -8.26
N ASP A 77 5.95 9.04 -8.03
CA ASP A 77 6.90 8.59 -9.07
C ASP A 77 6.96 7.08 -9.18
N ILE A 78 6.92 6.39 -8.04
CA ILE A 78 6.98 4.93 -7.96
C ILE A 78 5.90 4.46 -6.98
N VAL A 79 5.09 3.51 -7.43
CA VAL A 79 4.06 2.87 -6.62
C VAL A 79 4.42 1.41 -6.41
N VAL A 80 4.29 0.94 -5.18
CA VAL A 80 4.40 -0.47 -4.84
C VAL A 80 3.13 -0.92 -4.11
N ALA A 81 2.77 -2.18 -4.26
CA ALA A 81 1.60 -2.73 -3.58
C ALA A 81 1.71 -4.24 -3.41
N GLU A 82 0.94 -4.77 -2.46
CA GLU A 82 0.68 -6.19 -2.31
C GLU A 82 -0.67 -6.53 -2.96
N GLY A 83 -0.64 -7.41 -3.93
CA GLY A 83 -1.81 -7.77 -4.75
C GLY A 83 -2.60 -8.98 -4.26
N GLN A 84 -2.40 -9.46 -3.04
CA GLN A 84 -3.13 -10.61 -2.48
C GLN A 84 -4.65 -10.40 -2.57
N SER A 85 -5.13 -9.20 -2.25
CA SER A 85 -6.55 -8.84 -2.27
C SER A 85 -7.19 -8.88 -3.66
N LEU A 86 -6.40 -8.98 -4.73
CA LEU A 86 -6.90 -9.12 -6.11
C LEU A 86 -7.19 -10.59 -6.47
N GLY A 87 -8.11 -11.20 -5.73
CA GLY A 87 -8.64 -12.53 -6.02
C GLY A 87 -7.85 -13.71 -5.42
N THR A 88 -6.84 -13.49 -4.59
CA THR A 88 -6.14 -14.56 -3.87
C THR A 88 -6.68 -14.68 -2.44
N PRO A 89 -7.08 -15.87 -1.99
CA PRO A 89 -7.50 -16.06 -0.60
C PRO A 89 -6.32 -15.88 0.36
N LEU A 90 -6.61 -15.68 1.65
CA LEU A 90 -5.60 -15.62 2.68
C LEU A 90 -4.83 -16.94 2.76
N LEU A 91 -3.51 -16.89 2.64
CA LEU A 91 -2.62 -18.06 2.61
C LEU A 91 -1.65 -18.08 3.81
N TYR A 92 -1.86 -17.23 4.82
CA TYR A 92 -1.10 -17.20 6.09
C TYR A 92 0.42 -17.22 5.91
N GLY A 93 0.94 -16.35 5.08
CA GLY A 93 2.38 -16.21 4.83
C GLY A 93 2.79 -16.34 3.36
N GLY A 94 1.86 -16.38 2.45
CA GLY A 94 2.12 -16.34 1.01
C GLY A 94 2.07 -17.70 0.29
N PRO A 95 2.47 -17.75 -0.98
CA PRO A 95 3.02 -16.63 -1.76
C PRO A 95 1.95 -15.59 -2.13
N TYR A 96 2.39 -14.33 -2.26
CA TYR A 96 1.54 -13.21 -2.64
C TYR A 96 1.96 -12.61 -3.99
N LEU A 97 1.44 -11.44 -4.34
CA LEU A 97 1.68 -10.80 -5.64
C LEU A 97 2.21 -9.38 -5.45
N GLY A 98 3.50 -9.19 -5.70
CA GLY A 98 4.08 -7.84 -5.73
C GLY A 98 3.59 -7.06 -6.95
N ILE A 99 3.18 -5.83 -6.74
CA ILE A 99 2.80 -4.88 -7.78
C ILE A 99 3.79 -3.72 -7.73
N MET A 100 4.27 -3.30 -8.91
CA MET A 100 5.11 -2.12 -9.05
C MET A 100 4.70 -1.34 -10.29
N ALA A 101 4.54 -0.03 -10.14
CA ALA A 101 4.33 0.90 -11.23
C ALA A 101 5.26 2.11 -11.07
N CYS A 102 5.61 2.76 -12.16
CA CYS A 102 6.47 3.95 -12.14
C CYS A 102 6.12 4.88 -13.30
N ARG A 103 6.59 6.12 -13.21
CA ARG A 103 6.55 7.07 -14.35
C ARG A 103 7.36 6.53 -15.53
N GLU A 104 6.98 6.91 -16.74
CA GLU A 104 7.62 6.47 -17.99
C GLU A 104 9.14 6.70 -17.98
N SER A 105 9.62 7.79 -17.39
CA SER A 105 11.04 8.11 -17.25
C SER A 105 11.86 7.01 -16.56
N PHE A 106 11.22 6.18 -15.70
CA PHE A 106 11.88 5.11 -14.94
C PHE A 106 11.71 3.72 -15.57
N VAL A 107 10.95 3.55 -16.64
CA VAL A 107 10.68 2.23 -17.27
C VAL A 107 11.94 1.44 -17.56
N ARG A 108 13.02 2.11 -18.03
CA ARG A 108 14.30 1.45 -18.29
C ARG A 108 15.04 0.97 -17.04
N ARG A 109 14.64 1.43 -15.87
CA ARG A 109 15.20 1.05 -14.55
C ARG A 109 14.27 0.13 -13.77
N LEU A 110 13.02 -0.05 -14.24
CA LEU A 110 12.04 -0.91 -13.59
C LEU A 110 12.58 -2.34 -13.49
N PRO A 111 12.57 -2.99 -12.31
CA PRO A 111 12.94 -4.40 -12.16
C PRO A 111 11.92 -5.32 -12.83
N GLY A 112 12.36 -6.53 -13.18
CA GLY A 112 11.51 -7.55 -13.78
C GLY A 112 11.39 -7.44 -15.30
N ARG A 113 10.56 -8.30 -15.86
CA ARG A 113 10.34 -8.42 -17.30
C ARG A 113 9.19 -7.52 -17.73
N ILE A 114 9.33 -6.93 -18.92
CA ILE A 114 8.29 -6.10 -19.54
C ILE A 114 7.89 -6.74 -20.86
N ALA A 115 6.59 -7.02 -21.01
CA ALA A 115 6.01 -7.44 -22.28
C ALA A 115 5.59 -6.21 -23.09
N GLY A 116 5.96 -6.17 -24.35
CA GLY A 116 5.56 -5.14 -25.32
C GLY A 116 4.64 -5.72 -26.37
N GLU A 117 3.64 -4.96 -26.78
CA GLU A 117 2.78 -5.28 -27.89
C GLU A 117 3.49 -4.97 -29.22
N THR A 118 3.35 -5.84 -30.19
CA THR A 118 3.89 -5.69 -31.54
C THR A 118 3.04 -6.52 -32.51
N VAL A 119 3.45 -6.58 -33.77
CA VAL A 119 2.87 -7.49 -34.78
C VAL A 119 3.90 -8.51 -35.23
N ASP A 120 3.46 -9.69 -35.60
CA ASP A 120 4.29 -10.73 -36.21
C ASP A 120 4.50 -10.47 -37.72
N ARG A 121 5.19 -11.41 -38.41
CA ARG A 121 5.45 -11.28 -39.82
C ARG A 121 4.19 -11.37 -40.73
N ASP A 122 3.06 -11.79 -40.17
CA ASP A 122 1.77 -11.90 -40.82
C ASP A 122 0.81 -10.77 -40.39
N ASP A 123 1.35 -9.68 -39.85
CA ASP A 123 0.63 -8.50 -39.31
C ASP A 123 -0.39 -8.82 -38.20
N LYS A 124 -0.22 -9.96 -37.49
CA LYS A 124 -1.05 -10.31 -36.36
C LYS A 124 -0.47 -9.80 -35.06
N GLN A 125 -1.33 -9.25 -34.21
CA GLN A 125 -0.96 -8.79 -32.86
C GLN A 125 -0.27 -9.91 -32.09
N CYS A 126 0.89 -9.60 -31.50
CA CYS A 126 1.65 -10.51 -30.65
C CYS A 126 2.33 -9.75 -29.51
N TRP A 127 2.87 -10.51 -28.56
CA TRP A 127 3.53 -9.99 -27.38
C TRP A 127 4.96 -10.53 -27.30
N VAL A 128 5.90 -9.63 -27.02
CA VAL A 128 7.32 -9.98 -26.90
C VAL A 128 7.89 -9.43 -25.61
N LEU A 129 8.92 -10.10 -25.09
CA LEU A 129 9.70 -9.57 -23.98
C LEU A 129 10.60 -8.44 -24.49
N THR A 130 10.47 -7.27 -23.87
CA THR A 130 11.24 -6.08 -24.22
C THR A 130 12.28 -5.75 -23.15
N LEU A 131 13.23 -4.88 -23.51
CA LEU A 131 14.27 -4.37 -22.59
C LEU A 131 15.08 -5.47 -21.88
N GLN A 132 15.20 -6.66 -22.47
CA GLN A 132 15.88 -7.83 -21.88
C GLN A 132 17.36 -7.59 -21.60
N THR A 133 18.00 -6.62 -22.28
CA THR A 133 19.43 -6.32 -22.12
C THR A 133 19.79 -5.87 -20.70
N ARG A 134 18.85 -5.49 -19.87
CA ARG A 134 19.04 -5.13 -18.46
C ARG A 134 18.93 -6.32 -17.48
N GLU A 135 18.53 -7.48 -17.98
CA GLU A 135 18.29 -8.69 -17.22
C GLU A 135 19.57 -9.47 -16.88
N GLN A 136 19.56 -10.21 -15.78
CA GLN A 136 20.71 -10.94 -15.26
C GLN A 136 21.26 -11.98 -16.23
N HIS A 137 20.41 -12.67 -17.00
CA HIS A 137 20.84 -13.68 -17.96
C HIS A 137 21.64 -13.11 -19.14
N ILE A 138 21.58 -11.79 -19.36
CA ILE A 138 22.37 -11.06 -20.38
C ILE A 138 23.52 -10.29 -19.73
N ARG A 139 23.21 -9.45 -18.74
CA ARG A 139 24.21 -8.52 -18.15
C ARG A 139 24.98 -9.11 -16.97
N ARG A 140 24.58 -10.25 -16.45
CA ARG A 140 25.21 -10.93 -15.30
C ARG A 140 25.31 -9.98 -14.09
N GLU A 141 26.52 -9.74 -13.58
CA GLU A 141 26.78 -8.87 -12.43
C GLU A 141 26.45 -7.39 -12.68
N LYS A 142 26.30 -6.98 -13.93
CA LYS A 142 25.93 -5.61 -14.33
C LYS A 142 24.43 -5.45 -14.54
N ALA A 143 23.61 -6.45 -14.20
CA ALA A 143 22.16 -6.37 -14.33
C ALA A 143 21.59 -5.29 -13.40
N THR A 144 20.56 -4.59 -13.86
CA THR A 144 19.86 -3.59 -13.05
C THR A 144 19.12 -4.25 -11.88
N SER A 145 18.67 -5.51 -12.05
CA SER A 145 17.93 -6.24 -11.04
C SER A 145 18.19 -7.74 -11.14
N ASN A 146 18.22 -8.40 -9.99
CA ASN A 146 18.28 -9.85 -9.84
C ASN A 146 16.93 -10.44 -9.38
N ILE A 147 15.83 -9.73 -9.63
CA ILE A 147 14.51 -10.14 -9.19
C ILE A 147 14.05 -11.42 -9.89
N CYS A 148 13.48 -12.34 -9.12
CA CYS A 148 12.82 -13.52 -9.65
C CYS A 148 11.33 -13.23 -9.89
N THR A 149 10.83 -13.49 -11.09
CA THR A 149 9.44 -13.23 -11.48
C THR A 149 8.61 -14.51 -11.46
N ASN A 150 8.50 -15.17 -10.31
CA ASN A 150 7.83 -16.46 -10.17
C ASN A 150 6.32 -16.37 -9.93
N GLN A 151 5.74 -15.17 -9.85
CA GLN A 151 4.33 -14.99 -9.46
C GLN A 151 3.37 -14.91 -10.66
N GLY A 152 3.73 -15.51 -11.80
CA GLY A 152 2.92 -15.48 -13.01
C GLY A 152 1.49 -16.02 -12.83
N LEU A 153 1.32 -17.07 -12.02
CA LEU A 153 -0.01 -17.64 -11.73
C LEU A 153 -0.87 -16.67 -10.92
N PHE A 154 -0.29 -15.99 -9.92
CA PHE A 154 -1.03 -14.98 -9.13
C PHE A 154 -1.30 -13.71 -9.93
N ALA A 155 -0.38 -13.32 -10.82
CA ALA A 155 -0.62 -12.24 -11.77
C ALA A 155 -1.80 -12.56 -12.71
N LEU A 156 -1.88 -13.80 -13.22
CA LEU A 156 -3.02 -14.25 -14.01
C LEU A 156 -4.32 -14.22 -13.19
N ARG A 157 -4.29 -14.68 -11.95
CA ARG A 157 -5.45 -14.64 -11.05
C ARG A 157 -5.93 -13.19 -10.83
N ALA A 158 -5.02 -12.27 -10.56
CA ALA A 158 -5.34 -10.85 -10.41
C ALA A 158 -5.91 -10.27 -11.72
N ALA A 159 -5.35 -10.62 -12.88
CA ALA A 159 -5.87 -10.18 -14.17
C ALA A 159 -7.30 -10.68 -14.41
N ILE A 160 -7.60 -11.94 -14.08
CA ILE A 160 -8.95 -12.51 -14.18
C ILE A 160 -9.90 -11.78 -13.20
N TYR A 161 -9.48 -11.58 -11.94
CA TYR A 161 -10.26 -10.86 -10.94
C TYR A 161 -10.62 -9.44 -11.42
N LEU A 162 -9.62 -8.68 -11.85
CA LEU A 162 -9.81 -7.31 -12.34
C LEU A 162 -10.71 -7.26 -13.59
N SER A 163 -10.57 -8.25 -14.48
CA SER A 163 -11.41 -8.35 -15.69
C SER A 163 -12.86 -8.67 -15.38
N LEU A 164 -13.11 -9.51 -14.37
CA LEU A 164 -14.47 -9.86 -13.94
C LEU A 164 -15.13 -8.73 -13.15
N MET A 165 -14.38 -8.07 -12.26
CA MET A 165 -14.90 -6.97 -11.45
C MET A 165 -15.12 -5.71 -12.27
N GLY A 166 -14.21 -5.40 -13.18
CA GLY A 166 -14.21 -4.15 -13.92
C GLY A 166 -14.08 -2.91 -13.01
N PRO A 167 -14.13 -1.70 -13.58
CA PRO A 167 -14.02 -0.47 -12.78
C PRO A 167 -15.12 -0.34 -11.72
N GLN A 168 -16.36 -0.67 -12.07
CA GLN A 168 -17.49 -0.57 -11.15
C GLN A 168 -17.36 -1.56 -9.99
N GLY A 169 -17.01 -2.82 -10.27
CA GLY A 169 -16.84 -3.82 -9.23
C GLY A 169 -15.70 -3.48 -8.27
N MET A 170 -14.60 -2.91 -8.76
CA MET A 170 -13.52 -2.42 -7.89
C MET A 170 -13.99 -1.28 -6.98
N GLN A 171 -14.79 -0.35 -7.52
CA GLN A 171 -15.38 0.73 -6.73
C GLN A 171 -16.36 0.19 -5.68
N ASP A 172 -17.21 -0.77 -6.06
CA ASP A 172 -18.18 -1.38 -5.15
C ASP A 172 -17.49 -2.12 -3.99
N VAL A 173 -16.41 -2.87 -4.26
CA VAL A 173 -15.62 -3.54 -3.22
C VAL A 173 -14.97 -2.52 -2.29
N ALA A 174 -14.35 -1.48 -2.82
CA ALA A 174 -13.73 -0.43 -2.00
C ALA A 174 -14.75 0.27 -1.10
N ASN A 175 -15.90 0.66 -1.64
CA ASN A 175 -17.00 1.25 -0.88
C ASN A 175 -17.50 0.30 0.22
N LEU A 176 -17.66 -0.99 -0.10
CA LEU A 176 -18.12 -1.98 0.88
C LEU A 176 -17.10 -2.18 2.01
N CYS A 177 -15.80 -2.16 1.70
CA CYS A 177 -14.74 -2.22 2.71
C CYS A 177 -14.83 -1.03 3.67
N THR A 178 -14.91 0.20 3.13
CA THR A 178 -15.05 1.43 3.92
C THR A 178 -16.31 1.42 4.77
N GLN A 179 -17.46 1.11 4.18
CA GLN A 179 -18.72 1.06 4.91
C GLN A 179 -18.70 0.08 6.08
N LYS A 180 -18.12 -1.11 5.89
CA LYS A 180 -18.02 -2.11 6.96
C LYS A 180 -17.06 -1.69 8.06
N ALA A 181 -15.94 -1.08 7.71
CA ALA A 181 -14.97 -0.58 8.69
C ALA A 181 -15.57 0.55 9.54
N HIS A 182 -16.20 1.53 8.89
CA HIS A 182 -16.87 2.64 9.59
C HIS A 182 -18.03 2.13 10.47
N TYR A 183 -18.84 1.17 9.98
CA TYR A 183 -19.86 0.53 10.79
C TYR A 183 -19.26 -0.17 12.02
N ALA A 184 -18.16 -0.92 11.85
CA ALA A 184 -17.51 -1.60 12.97
C ALA A 184 -16.95 -0.59 13.98
N ALA A 185 -16.31 0.47 13.52
CA ALA A 185 -15.81 1.55 14.37
C ALA A 185 -16.94 2.22 15.16
N GLU A 186 -18.07 2.54 14.50
CA GLU A 186 -19.25 3.11 15.14
C GLU A 186 -19.83 2.18 16.21
N GLN A 187 -19.94 0.87 15.91
CA GLN A 187 -20.49 -0.10 16.89
C GLN A 187 -19.55 -0.27 18.09
N LEU A 188 -18.25 -0.30 17.89
CA LEU A 188 -17.28 -0.42 18.98
C LEU A 188 -17.32 0.82 19.89
N THR A 189 -17.33 2.01 19.31
CA THR A 189 -17.32 3.27 20.07
C THR A 189 -18.65 3.63 20.74
N GLN A 190 -19.73 2.85 20.54
CA GLN A 190 -20.92 2.92 21.37
C GLN A 190 -20.70 2.36 22.78
N HIS A 191 -19.63 1.63 23.01
CA HIS A 191 -19.24 1.13 24.31
C HIS A 191 -18.21 2.07 24.95
N ASP A 192 -18.44 2.50 26.19
CA ASP A 192 -17.58 3.41 26.96
C ASP A 192 -16.13 2.93 27.10
N ARG A 193 -15.88 1.65 26.79
CA ARG A 193 -14.53 1.07 26.81
C ARG A 193 -13.69 1.49 25.62
N PHE A 194 -14.30 1.83 24.49
CA PHE A 194 -13.57 2.05 23.24
C PHE A 194 -13.76 3.45 22.69
N GLU A 195 -12.68 4.03 22.22
CA GLU A 195 -12.70 5.27 21.45
C GLU A 195 -11.79 5.16 20.23
N LEU A 196 -12.05 5.93 19.18
CA LEU A 196 -11.12 6.03 18.06
C LEU A 196 -9.87 6.79 18.52
N ALA A 197 -8.69 6.20 18.29
CA ALA A 197 -7.44 6.85 18.63
C ALA A 197 -7.13 8.06 17.71
N PHE A 198 -7.61 8.00 16.47
CA PHE A 198 -7.44 9.06 15.48
C PHE A 198 -8.77 9.49 14.91
N SER A 199 -8.97 10.79 14.74
CA SER A 199 -10.21 11.39 14.21
C SER A 199 -10.21 11.58 12.71
N ASP A 200 -9.07 11.38 12.05
CA ASP A 200 -8.91 11.52 10.61
C ASP A 200 -9.61 10.39 9.85
N GLY A 201 -9.94 10.64 8.58
CA GLY A 201 -10.61 9.66 7.76
C GLY A 201 -9.75 8.42 7.49
N PHE A 202 -10.34 7.24 7.67
CA PHE A 202 -9.70 5.96 7.41
C PHE A 202 -10.43 5.18 6.30
N PHE A 203 -9.73 4.22 5.70
CA PHE A 203 -10.28 3.41 4.61
C PHE A 203 -11.00 2.15 5.12
N LYS A 204 -10.25 1.12 5.50
CA LYS A 204 -10.79 -0.18 5.94
C LYS A 204 -10.19 -0.70 7.24
N GLU A 205 -9.16 -0.06 7.71
CA GLU A 205 -8.49 -0.31 8.99
C GLU A 205 -8.59 0.96 9.83
N PHE A 206 -8.65 0.81 11.14
CA PHE A 206 -8.75 1.92 12.08
C PHE A 206 -8.18 1.51 13.44
N VAL A 207 -7.76 2.48 14.21
CA VAL A 207 -7.19 2.26 15.54
C VAL A 207 -8.20 2.58 16.63
N VAL A 208 -8.38 1.62 17.54
CA VAL A 208 -9.24 1.74 18.71
C VAL A 208 -8.37 1.78 19.96
N ARG A 209 -8.67 2.72 20.86
CA ARG A 209 -8.09 2.80 22.20
C ARG A 209 -8.97 2.07 23.18
N ASP A 210 -8.36 1.22 24.02
CA ASP A 210 -8.99 0.61 25.19
C ASP A 210 -8.84 1.53 26.40
N THR A 211 -9.91 2.20 26.80
CA THR A 211 -9.91 3.14 27.94
C THR A 211 -9.61 2.46 29.29
N GLN A 212 -9.61 1.13 29.33
CA GLN A 212 -9.24 0.34 30.52
C GLN A 212 -7.75 -0.02 30.57
N ASN A 213 -6.99 0.33 29.54
CA ASN A 213 -5.55 0.05 29.42
C ASN A 213 -5.19 -1.44 29.58
N ASP A 214 -6.00 -2.34 29.01
CA ASP A 214 -5.78 -3.79 29.13
C ASP A 214 -5.94 -4.52 27.80
N VAL A 215 -5.26 -3.99 26.77
CA VAL A 215 -5.29 -4.50 25.39
C VAL A 215 -4.88 -5.97 25.33
N GLN A 216 -3.87 -6.39 26.13
CA GLN A 216 -3.39 -7.77 26.11
C GLN A 216 -4.47 -8.76 26.60
N GLN A 217 -5.16 -8.42 27.69
CA GLN A 217 -6.26 -9.26 28.21
C GLN A 217 -7.46 -9.24 27.23
N LEU A 218 -7.76 -8.09 26.64
CA LEU A 218 -8.81 -7.96 25.62
C LEU A 218 -8.55 -8.90 24.44
N LEU A 219 -7.33 -8.87 23.88
CA LEU A 219 -6.95 -9.72 22.76
C LEU A 219 -6.96 -11.21 23.12
N GLN A 220 -6.53 -11.55 24.34
CA GLN A 220 -6.59 -12.92 24.84
C GLN A 220 -8.04 -13.41 24.94
N GLN A 221 -8.94 -12.62 25.53
CA GLN A 221 -10.36 -12.95 25.66
C GLN A 221 -11.04 -13.06 24.28
N ALA A 222 -10.70 -12.19 23.35
CA ALA A 222 -11.19 -12.28 21.98
C ALA A 222 -10.73 -13.59 21.31
N CYS A 223 -9.47 -13.94 21.47
CA CYS A 223 -8.89 -15.17 20.92
C CYS A 223 -9.55 -16.44 21.51
N GLU A 224 -9.86 -16.46 22.80
CA GLU A 224 -10.61 -17.54 23.46
C GLU A 224 -12.02 -17.72 22.87
N ASN A 225 -12.58 -16.65 22.30
CA ASN A 225 -13.83 -16.65 21.57
C ASN A 225 -13.68 -16.78 20.04
N ASN A 226 -12.51 -17.21 19.56
CA ASN A 226 -12.16 -17.35 18.14
C ASN A 226 -12.24 -16.05 17.33
N ILE A 227 -11.92 -14.91 17.95
CA ILE A 227 -11.89 -13.59 17.31
C ILE A 227 -10.44 -13.09 17.34
N LEU A 228 -9.87 -12.84 16.17
CA LEU A 228 -8.62 -12.11 16.01
C LEU A 228 -8.96 -10.61 15.89
N ALA A 229 -8.97 -9.92 17.03
CA ALA A 229 -9.54 -8.58 17.11
C ALA A 229 -8.63 -7.49 16.57
N GLY A 230 -7.32 -7.71 16.51
CA GLY A 230 -6.36 -6.74 16.01
C GLY A 230 -4.93 -7.02 16.47
N LEU A 231 -4.08 -6.02 16.35
CA LEU A 231 -2.67 -6.04 16.77
C LEU A 231 -2.47 -5.03 17.89
N PRO A 232 -1.75 -5.39 18.99
CA PRO A 232 -1.42 -4.43 20.04
C PRO A 232 -0.36 -3.46 19.52
N LEU A 233 -0.70 -2.18 19.38
CA LEU A 233 0.16 -1.17 18.76
C LEU A 233 1.37 -0.81 19.62
N GLY A 234 1.31 -0.97 20.93
CA GLY A 234 2.43 -0.78 21.85
C GLY A 234 3.68 -1.63 21.55
N GLN A 235 3.60 -2.60 20.62
CA GLN A 235 4.77 -3.32 20.12
C GLN A 235 5.69 -2.46 19.24
N TRP A 236 5.18 -1.38 18.67
CA TRP A 236 5.89 -0.50 17.73
C TRP A 236 5.85 0.97 18.14
N TYR A 237 4.83 1.37 18.93
CA TYR A 237 4.56 2.74 19.32
C TYR A 237 4.25 2.78 20.82
N ASP A 238 5.21 3.22 21.64
CA ASP A 238 5.05 3.26 23.10
C ASP A 238 3.85 4.13 23.53
N GLU A 239 3.56 5.21 22.77
CA GLU A 239 2.43 6.11 23.00
C GLU A 239 1.05 5.51 22.64
N LEU A 240 1.03 4.34 22.01
CA LEU A 240 -0.18 3.59 21.64
C LEU A 240 -0.27 2.23 22.35
N GLU A 241 0.30 2.12 23.57
CA GLU A 241 0.28 0.87 24.36
C GLU A 241 -1.16 0.43 24.68
N ASP A 242 -2.08 1.39 24.79
CA ASP A 242 -3.51 1.20 25.04
C ASP A 242 -4.34 1.01 23.77
N CYS A 243 -3.71 0.85 22.59
CA CYS A 243 -4.37 0.79 21.29
C CYS A 243 -4.19 -0.55 20.54
N LEU A 244 -5.19 -0.88 19.74
CA LEU A 244 -5.20 -2.02 18.85
C LEU A 244 -5.80 -1.65 17.48
#